data_6d79b1e0b456462de1c29548226d6eaf
#
_entry.id   6d79b1e0b456462de1c29548226d6eaf
#
_cell.length_a   1.000
_cell.length_b   1.000
_cell.length_c   1.000
_cell.angle_alpha   90.00
_cell.angle_beta   90.00
_cell.angle_gamma   90.00
#
_symmetry.space_group_name_H-M   'P 1'
#
loop_
_entity.id
_entity.type
_entity.pdbx_description
1 polymer ?
#
loop_
_entity_poly.entity_id
_entity_poly.type
_entity_poly.pdbx_seq_one_letter_code
_entity_poly.pdbx_strand_id
1 'polypeptide(L)'
;MKAVRFSQFGGPEVLEIVDLPDPHPGPGQVRIAVRAAGVNPSDWKKRKGLMDGELPQTMGHEAAGVVDELGEGVADVAVGDGVFGFSAEGAAQAELAVLSYYAPIPPSLGFPGAAALPAAARRSTG
;
A
#
# COMPACT_ATOMS: atom_id res chain seq x y z
N MET A 1 -2.36 14.43 0.48
CA MET A 1 -3.21 13.26 0.16
C MET A 1 -4.02 12.80 1.36
N LYS A 2 -5.13 12.15 1.13
CA LYS A 2 -5.91 11.50 2.19
C LYS A 2 -5.33 10.12 2.46
N ALA A 3 -5.19 9.79 3.76
CA ALA A 3 -4.69 8.49 4.20
C ALA A 3 -5.39 8.06 5.49
N VAL A 4 -5.43 6.75 5.72
CA VAL A 4 -5.95 6.18 6.97
C VAL A 4 -4.82 6.07 7.98
N ARG A 5 -5.03 6.60 9.18
CA ARG A 5 -4.05 6.62 10.26
C ARG A 5 -4.74 6.38 11.60
N PHE A 6 -3.98 5.92 12.58
CA PHE A 6 -4.45 5.87 13.96
C PHE A 6 -3.37 6.40 14.90
N SER A 7 -3.80 7.10 15.93
CA SER A 7 -2.92 7.72 16.93
C SER A 7 -3.03 7.06 18.30
N GLN A 8 -3.86 6.04 18.42
CA GLN A 8 -4.00 5.22 19.63
C GLN A 8 -4.39 3.80 19.20
N PHE A 9 -4.04 2.82 20.01
CA PHE A 9 -4.42 1.43 19.76
C PHE A 9 -5.88 1.20 20.16
N GLY A 10 -6.52 0.28 19.46
CA GLY A 10 -7.93 -0.06 19.76
C GLY A 10 -8.63 -0.74 18.61
N GLY A 11 -9.95 -0.66 18.61
CA GLY A 11 -10.82 -1.18 17.57
C GLY A 11 -10.91 -0.25 16.37
N PRO A 12 -11.86 -0.51 15.43
CA PRO A 12 -12.01 0.31 14.23
C PRO A 12 -12.27 1.80 14.51
N GLU A 13 -12.79 2.14 15.68
CA GLU A 13 -13.10 3.51 16.07
C GLU A 13 -11.88 4.43 16.17
N VAL A 14 -10.66 3.85 16.26
CA VAL A 14 -9.43 4.65 16.33
C VAL A 14 -8.92 5.09 14.98
N LEU A 15 -9.48 4.54 13.89
CA LEU A 15 -9.06 4.89 12.53
C LEU A 15 -9.56 6.29 12.16
N GLU A 16 -8.66 7.08 11.58
CA GLU A 16 -8.95 8.45 11.14
C GLU A 16 -8.52 8.63 9.69
N ILE A 17 -9.23 9.48 8.97
CA ILE A 17 -8.80 9.94 7.65
C ILE A 17 -8.12 11.28 7.86
N VAL A 18 -6.85 11.37 7.48
CA VAL A 18 -6.03 12.56 7.68
C VAL A 18 -5.40 13.02 6.37
N ASP A 19 -5.01 14.29 6.32
CA ASP A 19 -4.21 14.82 5.22
C ASP A 19 -2.73 14.67 5.55
N LEU A 20 -2.00 14.03 4.65
CA LEU A 20 -0.55 13.85 4.75
C LEU A 20 0.12 14.41 3.50
N PRO A 21 1.40 14.78 3.57
CA PRO A 21 2.16 15.14 2.37
C PRO A 21 2.14 14.00 1.37
N ASP A 22 2.13 14.33 0.07
CA ASP A 22 2.23 13.32 -0.98
C ASP A 22 3.58 12.61 -0.87
N PRO A 23 3.62 11.27 -0.84
CA PRO A 23 4.88 10.57 -0.82
C PRO A 23 5.54 10.62 -2.20
N HIS A 24 6.86 10.49 -2.24
CA HIS A 24 7.60 10.40 -3.50
C HIS A 24 8.45 9.13 -3.52
N PRO A 25 8.53 8.45 -4.68
CA PRO A 25 9.28 7.20 -4.77
C PRO A 25 10.78 7.47 -4.70
N GLY A 26 11.48 6.65 -3.92
CA GLY A 26 12.92 6.59 -3.95
C GLY A 26 13.42 5.72 -5.10
N PRO A 27 14.76 5.50 -5.19
CA PRO A 27 15.33 4.66 -6.24
C PRO A 27 14.68 3.27 -6.28
N GLY A 28 14.30 2.81 -7.46
CA GLY A 28 13.68 1.50 -7.65
C GLY A 28 12.22 1.39 -7.22
N GLN A 29 11.63 2.46 -6.72
CA GLN A 29 10.23 2.49 -6.29
C GLN A 29 9.35 3.19 -7.30
N VAL A 30 8.04 2.92 -7.23
CA VAL A 30 7.03 3.64 -8.01
C VAL A 30 5.95 4.19 -7.09
N ARG A 31 5.34 5.31 -7.48
CA ARG A 31 4.14 5.80 -6.80
C ARG A 31 2.93 5.47 -7.66
N ILE A 32 1.86 5.05 -7.01
CA ILE A 32 0.60 4.75 -7.68
C ILE A 32 -0.53 5.63 -7.13
N ALA A 33 -1.47 5.96 -8.01
CA ALA A 33 -2.79 6.41 -7.61
C ALA A 33 -3.57 5.16 -7.24
N VAL A 34 -3.87 4.99 -5.95
CA VAL A 34 -4.44 3.76 -5.41
C VAL A 34 -5.87 3.57 -5.90
N ARG A 35 -6.16 2.40 -6.46
CA ARG A 35 -7.50 1.98 -6.90
C ARG A 35 -8.10 0.95 -5.95
N ALA A 36 -7.27 0.15 -5.31
CA ALA A 36 -7.69 -0.81 -4.29
C ALA A 36 -6.53 -1.08 -3.34
N ALA A 37 -6.83 -1.26 -2.07
CA ALA A 37 -5.86 -1.65 -1.06
C ALA A 37 -6.28 -2.98 -0.44
N GLY A 38 -5.32 -3.87 -0.20
CA GLY A 38 -5.56 -5.14 0.46
C GLY A 38 -5.78 -4.96 1.96
N VAL A 39 -6.60 -5.84 2.53
CA VAL A 39 -6.84 -5.91 3.97
C VAL A 39 -6.42 -7.29 4.45
N ASN A 40 -5.57 -7.35 5.46
CA ASN A 40 -4.99 -8.58 5.99
C ASN A 40 -5.11 -8.64 7.51
N PRO A 41 -5.00 -9.84 8.11
CA PRO A 41 -4.99 -9.95 9.58
C PRO A 41 -3.95 -9.09 10.27
N SER A 42 -2.80 -8.82 9.62
CA SER A 42 -1.77 -7.93 10.15
C SER A 42 -2.28 -6.50 10.37
N ASP A 43 -3.27 -6.04 9.61
CA ASP A 43 -3.81 -4.69 9.75
C ASP A 43 -4.53 -4.50 11.08
N TRP A 44 -5.37 -5.45 11.50
CA TRP A 44 -6.04 -5.34 12.79
C TRP A 44 -5.09 -5.60 13.97
N LYS A 45 -4.09 -6.45 13.79
CA LYS A 45 -3.06 -6.69 14.80
C LYS A 45 -2.25 -5.43 15.04
N LYS A 46 -1.85 -4.74 13.98
CA LYS A 46 -1.16 -3.46 14.04
C LYS A 46 -2.00 -2.43 14.81
N ARG A 47 -3.27 -2.30 14.48
CA ARG A 47 -4.19 -1.37 15.12
C ARG A 47 -4.36 -1.65 16.62
N LYS A 48 -4.33 -2.90 17.03
CA LYS A 48 -4.46 -3.29 18.43
C LYS A 48 -3.15 -3.25 19.22
N GLY A 49 -2.05 -2.87 18.59
CA GLY A 49 -0.76 -2.78 19.27
C GLY A 49 -0.03 -4.10 19.44
N LEU A 50 -0.41 -5.13 18.66
CA LEU A 50 0.19 -6.46 18.76
C LEU A 50 1.47 -6.61 17.93
N MET A 51 1.87 -5.59 17.18
CA MET A 51 3.04 -5.62 16.31
C MET A 51 4.06 -4.56 16.71
N ASP A 52 3.77 -3.28 16.45
CA ASP A 52 4.68 -2.17 16.71
C ASP A 52 4.04 -1.21 17.71
N GLY A 53 4.84 -0.71 18.65
CA GLY A 53 4.37 0.19 19.70
C GLY A 53 4.43 1.67 19.33
N GLU A 54 4.99 2.05 18.19
CA GLU A 54 5.09 3.45 17.79
C GLU A 54 3.77 4.01 17.27
N LEU A 55 3.45 5.23 17.67
CA LEU A 55 2.26 5.97 17.23
C LEU A 55 2.67 7.39 16.80
N PRO A 56 1.99 8.01 15.83
CA PRO A 56 0.89 7.47 15.03
C PRO A 56 1.37 6.47 13.96
N GLN A 57 0.46 5.64 13.48
CA GLN A 57 0.74 4.67 12.41
C GLN A 57 -0.27 4.78 11.28
N THR A 58 0.20 4.54 10.06
CA THR A 58 -0.64 4.44 8.87
C THR A 58 -1.07 2.99 8.64
N MET A 59 -2.08 2.79 7.80
CA MET A 59 -2.65 1.47 7.54
C MET A 59 -2.35 0.97 6.13
N GLY A 60 -2.27 -0.36 6.01
CA GLY A 60 -2.18 -1.06 4.74
C GLY A 60 -0.74 -1.30 4.28
N HIS A 61 -0.51 -2.48 3.69
CA HIS A 61 0.80 -2.88 3.19
C HIS A 61 0.79 -3.16 1.70
N GLU A 62 -0.37 -3.46 1.12
CA GLU A 62 -0.48 -3.83 -0.30
C GLU A 62 -1.58 -3.04 -0.99
N ALA A 63 -1.35 -2.72 -2.26
CA ALA A 63 -2.28 -1.96 -3.06
C ALA A 63 -2.11 -2.26 -4.53
N ALA A 64 -3.13 -1.92 -5.29
CA ALA A 64 -3.12 -1.92 -6.75
C ALA A 64 -3.59 -0.57 -7.25
N GLY A 65 -3.02 -0.11 -8.33
CA GLY A 65 -3.38 1.18 -8.90
C GLY A 65 -2.62 1.49 -10.17
N VAL A 66 -2.65 2.76 -10.54
CA VAL A 66 -2.02 3.27 -11.76
C VAL A 66 -0.77 4.06 -11.38
N VAL A 67 0.35 3.73 -12.02
CA VAL A 67 1.61 4.44 -11.81
C VAL A 67 1.46 5.90 -12.23
N ASP A 68 1.80 6.82 -11.34
CA ASP A 68 1.79 8.26 -11.62
C ASP A 68 3.15 8.93 -11.43
N GLU A 69 4.11 8.26 -10.82
CA GLU A 69 5.49 8.76 -10.66
C GLU A 69 6.46 7.59 -10.57
N LEU A 70 7.61 7.71 -11.23
CA LEU A 70 8.67 6.70 -11.22
C LEU A 70 9.84 7.18 -10.36
N GLY A 71 10.40 6.29 -9.55
CA GLY A 71 11.66 6.52 -8.87
C GLY A 71 12.84 6.37 -9.82
N GLU A 72 14.00 6.80 -9.35
CA GLU A 72 15.24 6.72 -10.13
C GLU A 72 15.56 5.26 -10.50
N GLY A 73 15.94 5.03 -11.76
CA GLY A 73 16.34 3.72 -12.25
C GLY A 73 15.21 2.80 -12.66
N VAL A 74 13.95 3.20 -12.49
CA VAL A 74 12.81 2.38 -12.90
C VAL A 74 12.62 2.46 -14.41
N ALA A 75 12.71 1.30 -15.09
CA ALA A 75 12.59 1.21 -16.53
C ALA A 75 11.62 0.09 -16.98
N ASP A 76 11.14 -0.73 -16.06
CA ASP A 76 10.29 -1.89 -16.35
C ASP A 76 8.79 -1.56 -16.42
N VAL A 77 8.40 -0.39 -15.94
CA VAL A 77 7.03 0.13 -16.03
C VAL A 77 7.07 1.61 -16.39
N ALA A 78 5.92 2.15 -16.81
CA ALA A 78 5.76 3.54 -17.18
C ALA A 78 4.57 4.15 -16.47
N VAL A 79 4.54 5.50 -16.39
CA VAL A 79 3.37 6.25 -15.94
C VAL A 79 2.16 5.86 -16.78
N GLY A 80 1.05 5.52 -16.10
CA GLY A 80 -0.16 5.02 -16.74
C GLY A 80 -0.34 3.51 -16.66
N ASP A 81 0.71 2.76 -16.30
CA ASP A 81 0.61 1.30 -16.16
C ASP A 81 -0.13 0.91 -14.88
N GLY A 82 -0.94 -0.15 -14.98
CA GLY A 82 -1.58 -0.78 -13.82
C GLY A 82 -0.63 -1.77 -13.15
N VAL A 83 -0.41 -1.60 -11.86
CA VAL A 83 0.48 -2.46 -11.07
C VAL A 83 -0.13 -2.81 -9.72
N PHE A 84 0.39 -3.85 -9.09
CA PHE A 84 0.08 -4.20 -7.71
C PHE A 84 1.39 -4.48 -6.97
N GLY A 85 1.36 -4.31 -5.66
CA GLY A 85 2.58 -4.56 -4.90
C GLY A 85 2.49 -4.19 -3.43
N PHE A 86 3.66 -4.13 -2.80
CA PHE A 86 3.82 -3.82 -1.39
C PHE A 86 4.38 -2.42 -1.18
N SER A 87 3.80 -1.70 -0.21
CA SER A 87 4.36 -0.46 0.30
C SER A 87 5.32 -0.77 1.45
N ALA A 88 6.57 -0.33 1.33
CA ALA A 88 7.55 -0.44 2.39
C ALA A 88 7.21 0.42 3.60
N GLU A 89 6.45 1.49 3.39
CA GLU A 89 6.08 2.44 4.44
C GLU A 89 4.81 2.05 5.20
N GLY A 90 4.07 1.05 4.74
CA GLY A 90 2.85 0.61 5.39
C GLY A 90 1.70 1.59 5.32
N ALA A 91 1.64 2.40 4.26
CA ALA A 91 0.62 3.44 4.06
C ALA A 91 -0.20 3.21 2.79
N ALA A 92 -0.53 1.96 2.48
CA ALA A 92 -1.23 1.61 1.24
C ALA A 92 -2.72 1.98 1.26
N GLN A 93 -3.34 2.17 2.43
CA GLN A 93 -4.70 2.66 2.54
C GLN A 93 -4.71 4.19 2.48
N ALA A 94 -4.42 4.73 1.31
CA ALA A 94 -4.27 6.16 1.03
C ALA A 94 -4.58 6.42 -0.44
N GLU A 95 -4.70 7.70 -0.82
CA GLU A 95 -4.91 8.08 -2.22
C GLU A 95 -3.70 7.76 -3.09
N LEU A 96 -2.50 7.92 -2.54
CA LEU A 96 -1.23 7.63 -3.20
C LEU A 96 -0.42 6.67 -2.34
N ALA A 97 0.30 5.76 -2.96
CA ALA A 97 1.18 4.84 -2.25
C ALA A 97 2.47 4.64 -3.03
N VAL A 98 3.58 4.50 -2.31
CA VAL A 98 4.89 4.17 -2.88
C VAL A 98 5.11 2.68 -2.71
N LEU A 99 5.35 1.98 -3.82
CA LEU A 99 5.57 0.54 -3.84
C LEU A 99 7.04 0.23 -4.04
N SER A 100 7.59 -0.60 -3.15
CA SER A 100 8.97 -1.08 -3.24
C SER A 100 9.08 -2.38 -4.04
N TYR A 101 8.04 -3.21 -3.97
CA TYR A 101 7.91 -4.45 -4.73
C TYR A 101 6.60 -4.39 -5.50
N TYR A 102 6.65 -4.51 -6.82
CA TYR A 102 5.48 -4.37 -7.67
C TYR A 102 5.62 -5.25 -8.92
N ALA A 103 4.47 -5.54 -9.52
CA ALA A 103 4.37 -6.27 -10.78
C ALA A 103 3.18 -5.75 -11.58
N PRO A 104 3.19 -5.90 -12.92
CA PRO A 104 2.04 -5.57 -13.75
C PRO A 104 0.82 -6.39 -13.34
N ILE A 105 -0.36 -5.76 -13.43
CA ILE A 105 -1.63 -6.45 -13.16
C ILE A 105 -1.93 -7.39 -14.33
N PRO A 106 -2.21 -8.69 -14.07
CA PRO A 106 -2.65 -9.60 -15.12
C PRO A 106 -3.92 -9.08 -15.82
N PRO A 107 -4.01 -9.21 -17.17
CA PRO A 107 -5.17 -8.67 -17.91
C PRO A 107 -6.52 -9.22 -17.46
N SER A 108 -6.56 -10.38 -16.84
CA SER A 108 -7.78 -11.04 -16.38
C SER A 108 -8.24 -10.55 -14.99
N LEU A 109 -7.45 -9.71 -14.30
CA LEU A 109 -7.77 -9.23 -12.96
C LEU A 109 -8.11 -7.74 -12.96
N GLY A 110 -9.12 -7.38 -12.15
CA GLY A 110 -9.35 -6.00 -11.78
C GLY A 110 -8.47 -5.57 -10.61
N PHE A 111 -8.49 -4.29 -10.26
CA PHE A 111 -7.70 -3.76 -9.16
C PHE A 111 -7.99 -4.42 -7.81
N PRO A 112 -9.25 -4.69 -7.41
CA PRO A 112 -9.52 -5.35 -6.13
C PRO A 112 -8.90 -6.75 -6.03
N GLY A 113 -8.97 -7.55 -7.10
CA GLY A 113 -8.34 -8.88 -7.13
C GLY A 113 -6.82 -8.79 -7.10
N ALA A 114 -6.24 -7.85 -7.85
CA ALA A 114 -4.81 -7.64 -7.89
C ALA A 114 -4.25 -7.19 -6.53
N ALA A 115 -4.98 -6.36 -5.79
CA ALA A 115 -4.52 -5.88 -4.48
C ALA A 115 -4.37 -6.98 -3.43
N ALA A 116 -5.04 -8.11 -3.60
CA ALA A 116 -4.94 -9.25 -2.69
C ALA A 116 -3.79 -10.21 -3.03
N LEU A 117 -3.24 -10.15 -4.26
CA LEU A 117 -2.22 -11.08 -4.74
C LEU A 117 -0.90 -11.04 -3.97
N PRO A 118 -0.35 -9.88 -3.60
CA PRO A 118 0.95 -9.84 -2.94
C PRO A 118 1.02 -10.67 -1.67
N ALA A 119 0.04 -10.53 -0.78
CA ALA A 119 0.00 -11.30 0.47
C ALA A 119 -0.22 -12.79 0.22
N ALA A 120 -1.10 -13.15 -0.71
CA ALA A 120 -1.34 -14.55 -1.08
C ALA A 120 -0.09 -15.21 -1.66
N ALA A 121 0.61 -14.54 -2.56
CA ALA A 121 1.86 -15.04 -3.14
C ALA A 121 2.94 -15.19 -2.07
N ARG A 122 3.07 -14.23 -1.17
CA ARG A 122 4.03 -14.28 -0.07
C ARG A 122 3.76 -15.44 0.89
N ARG A 123 2.48 -15.70 1.21
CA ARG A 123 2.11 -16.82 2.07
C ARG A 123 2.40 -18.17 1.43
N SER A 124 2.23 -18.31 0.11
CA SER A 124 2.49 -19.56 -0.58
C SER A 124 3.99 -19.84 -0.76
N THR A 125 4.84 -18.84 -0.70
CA THR A 125 6.30 -18.99 -0.84
C THR A 125 7.04 -18.98 0.50
N GLY A 126 6.39 -18.55 1.51
CA GLY A 126 6.97 -18.41 2.83
C GLY A 126 6.25 -19.19 3.87
#